data_012471cb4b331bf5b7deebc47ac022e4
#
_entry.id   012471cb4b331bf5b7deebc47ac022e4
#
_cell.length_a   1.000
_cell.length_b   1.000
_cell.length_c   1.000
_cell.angle_alpha   90.00
_cell.angle_beta   90.00
_cell.angle_gamma   90.00
#
_symmetry.space_group_name_H-M   'P 1'
#
loop_
_entity.id
_entity.type
_entity.pdbx_description
1 polymer ?
#
loop_
_entity_poly.entity_id
_entity_poly.type
_entity_poly.pdbx_seq_one_letter_code
_entity_poly.pdbx_strand_id
1 'polypeptide(L)'
;MLRTYLNQLTPPELADSVKNTVDGFMEKLSQTEPKIAQNVLLLGNVQSGKTAQVLGVLSALADDGDHKVFLYLTTDSVDLQDQTVKRAKANLKNFIVLSEADDRSFMEVMKAENPILVVIKKNARVLKRWRNLFASQSSLKGYPLVIVDDEADAASLNTNSDKPAKDASTINKLLNDIKNSCCQSLFIQLTATPQSLLLQHEESDWQPEFIHFFEAGEKYIGGNFVFSDPPSYIVRFIDSELDDMKDESGEIAEGAKQALLSFLITCAEFALCDKANCNFALHPSYKIQDHQAFSKKIQAFLNDLVQAVNNGEDLAGSFKESYLDLQKTKPDIHHFDEIYEKLTALLENKQISTLVVNSQTETDFDLEKGFNIIIGGNVIGRGLTIPKLQTVYYSRTAKKPNADTFWQHSRIFGYDRDKSLLRLYIPFDVYYFFVQLNQANNLIIGQAKNSGGNIQVIYPKNINPTRKNVLKFDSINQIVGGVNYFPLH
;
A
#
# COMPACT_ATOMS: atom_id res chain seq x y z
N MET A 1 -11.42 -23.85 9.32
CA MET A 1 -10.18 -23.03 9.19
C MET A 1 -10.52 -21.56 9.35
N LEU A 2 -11.54 -21.06 8.65
CA LEU A 2 -11.97 -19.64 8.75
C LEU A 2 -12.27 -19.20 10.19
N ARG A 3 -13.05 -19.96 10.95
CA ARG A 3 -13.36 -19.64 12.35
C ARG A 3 -12.09 -19.50 13.22
N THR A 4 -11.12 -20.42 13.03
CA THR A 4 -9.83 -20.36 13.75
C THR A 4 -9.05 -19.11 13.36
N TYR A 5 -9.06 -18.77 12.08
CA TYR A 5 -8.40 -17.56 11.56
C TYR A 5 -9.02 -16.29 12.14
N LEU A 6 -10.36 -16.16 12.07
CA LEU A 6 -11.07 -14.96 12.59
C LEU A 6 -10.82 -14.74 14.08
N ASN A 7 -10.78 -15.82 14.88
CA ASN A 7 -10.53 -15.73 16.33
C ASN A 7 -9.11 -15.25 16.70
N GLN A 8 -8.18 -15.23 15.77
CA GLN A 8 -6.78 -14.79 15.99
C GLN A 8 -6.56 -13.34 15.56
N LEU A 9 -7.52 -12.76 14.82
CA LEU A 9 -7.38 -11.39 14.32
C LEU A 9 -7.55 -10.38 15.46
N THR A 10 -6.66 -9.42 15.49
CA THR A 10 -6.71 -8.27 16.39
C THR A 10 -6.51 -6.99 15.60
N PRO A 11 -7.30 -5.95 15.84
CA PRO A 11 -8.43 -5.87 16.80
C PRO A 11 -9.66 -6.67 16.31
N PRO A 12 -10.67 -6.92 17.18
CA PRO A 12 -11.89 -7.69 16.82
C PRO A 12 -12.63 -7.15 15.60
N GLU A 13 -12.66 -5.83 15.41
CA GLU A 13 -13.31 -5.18 14.26
C GLU A 13 -12.70 -5.60 12.92
N LEU A 14 -11.44 -6.04 12.92
CA LEU A 14 -10.80 -6.62 11.73
C LEU A 14 -11.41 -7.97 11.39
N ALA A 15 -11.78 -8.78 12.39
CA ALA A 15 -12.41 -10.09 12.17
C ALA A 15 -13.78 -9.92 11.51
N ASP A 16 -14.58 -8.93 11.93
CA ASP A 16 -15.89 -8.64 11.33
C ASP A 16 -15.73 -8.16 9.87
N SER A 17 -14.76 -7.27 9.61
CA SER A 17 -14.46 -6.82 8.24
C SER A 17 -14.06 -8.00 7.36
N VAL A 18 -13.17 -8.88 7.84
CA VAL A 18 -12.75 -10.08 7.10
C VAL A 18 -13.91 -11.04 6.86
N LYS A 19 -14.76 -11.27 7.88
CA LYS A 19 -15.93 -12.12 7.74
C LYS A 19 -16.87 -11.61 6.64
N ASN A 20 -17.19 -10.31 6.66
CA ASN A 20 -18.04 -9.69 5.64
C ASN A 20 -17.44 -9.83 4.23
N THR A 21 -16.13 -9.67 4.10
CA THR A 21 -15.41 -9.87 2.84
C THR A 21 -15.53 -11.31 2.35
N VAL A 22 -15.30 -12.26 3.24
CA VAL A 22 -15.41 -13.70 2.91
C VAL A 22 -16.83 -14.05 2.48
N ASP A 23 -17.83 -13.66 3.27
CA ASP A 23 -19.24 -13.95 2.99
C ASP A 23 -19.63 -13.41 1.60
N GLY A 24 -19.33 -12.15 1.30
CA GLY A 24 -19.64 -11.53 0.01
C GLY A 24 -18.81 -12.08 -1.16
N PHE A 25 -17.56 -12.46 -0.94
CA PHE A 25 -16.71 -13.08 -1.95
C PHE A 25 -17.23 -14.49 -2.31
N MET A 26 -17.52 -15.33 -1.32
CA MET A 26 -18.02 -16.68 -1.51
C MET A 26 -19.43 -16.69 -2.14
N GLU A 27 -20.28 -15.74 -1.77
CA GLU A 27 -21.59 -15.56 -2.42
C GLU A 27 -21.43 -15.28 -3.92
N LYS A 28 -20.58 -14.30 -4.30
CA LYS A 28 -20.33 -13.99 -5.73
C LYS A 28 -19.70 -15.18 -6.45
N LEU A 29 -18.77 -15.87 -5.83
CA LEU A 29 -18.14 -17.05 -6.42
C LEU A 29 -19.15 -18.17 -6.71
N SER A 30 -20.09 -18.41 -5.79
CA SER A 30 -21.15 -19.42 -5.97
C SER A 30 -22.14 -19.10 -7.10
N GLN A 31 -22.26 -17.81 -7.46
CA GLN A 31 -23.13 -17.35 -8.55
C GLN A 31 -22.44 -17.39 -9.93
N THR A 32 -21.13 -17.61 -9.98
CA THR A 32 -20.39 -17.71 -11.26
C THR A 32 -20.44 -19.12 -11.82
N GLU A 33 -20.52 -19.23 -13.15
CA GLU A 33 -20.40 -20.54 -13.81
C GLU A 33 -18.98 -21.11 -13.62
N PRO A 34 -18.83 -22.39 -13.22
CA PRO A 34 -17.52 -23.01 -13.07
C PRO A 34 -16.77 -23.03 -14.41
N LYS A 35 -15.54 -22.51 -14.42
CA LYS A 35 -14.62 -22.55 -15.57
C LYS A 35 -13.33 -23.24 -15.18
N ILE A 36 -12.58 -23.73 -16.18
CA ILE A 36 -11.26 -24.34 -15.96
C ILE A 36 -10.30 -23.31 -15.33
N ALA A 37 -10.37 -22.05 -15.78
CA ALA A 37 -9.61 -20.94 -15.20
C ALA A 37 -10.57 -19.78 -14.94
N GLN A 38 -10.81 -19.50 -13.65
CA GLN A 38 -11.61 -18.37 -13.20
C GLN A 38 -10.70 -17.24 -12.74
N ASN A 39 -10.97 -16.00 -13.18
CA ASN A 39 -10.29 -14.82 -12.68
C ASN A 39 -11.27 -14.00 -11.86
N VAL A 40 -10.82 -13.50 -10.74
CA VAL A 40 -11.62 -12.62 -9.89
C VAL A 40 -10.77 -11.46 -9.40
N LEU A 41 -11.36 -10.30 -9.21
CA LEU A 41 -10.68 -9.13 -8.69
C LEU A 41 -11.16 -8.82 -7.28
N LEU A 42 -10.26 -8.94 -6.31
CA LEU A 42 -10.47 -8.50 -4.94
C LEU A 42 -9.87 -7.10 -4.78
N LEU A 43 -10.73 -6.11 -4.66
CA LEU A 43 -10.39 -4.69 -4.61
C LEU A 43 -10.50 -4.16 -3.19
N GLY A 44 -9.47 -3.48 -2.70
CA GLY A 44 -9.50 -2.78 -1.43
C GLY A 44 -8.73 -1.46 -1.49
N ASN A 45 -8.91 -0.61 -0.49
CA ASN A 45 -8.17 0.63 -0.39
C ASN A 45 -6.68 0.42 -0.09
N VAL A 46 -5.86 1.45 -0.32
CA VAL A 46 -4.43 1.46 0.05
C VAL A 46 -4.32 1.28 1.56
N GLN A 47 -3.50 0.35 2.03
CA GLN A 47 -3.29 0.04 3.45
C GLN A 47 -4.57 -0.32 4.25
N SER A 48 -5.56 -0.88 3.60
CA SER A 48 -6.84 -1.30 4.21
C SER A 48 -6.83 -2.73 4.79
N GLY A 49 -5.67 -3.38 4.87
CA GLY A 49 -5.55 -4.74 5.39
C GLY A 49 -5.79 -5.85 4.35
N LYS A 50 -5.54 -5.59 3.06
CA LYS A 50 -5.72 -6.54 1.95
C LYS A 50 -5.22 -7.94 2.24
N THR A 51 -4.03 -8.08 2.84
CA THR A 51 -3.45 -9.39 3.19
C THR A 51 -4.35 -10.15 4.17
N ALA A 52 -4.88 -9.49 5.21
CA ALA A 52 -5.78 -10.15 6.16
C ALA A 52 -7.09 -10.61 5.49
N GLN A 53 -7.64 -9.78 4.61
CA GLN A 53 -8.86 -10.11 3.88
C GLN A 53 -8.69 -11.36 3.01
N VAL A 54 -7.62 -11.41 2.21
CA VAL A 54 -7.39 -12.54 1.31
C VAL A 54 -7.03 -13.83 2.07
N LEU A 55 -6.29 -13.75 3.19
CA LEU A 55 -6.03 -14.94 4.03
C LEU A 55 -7.34 -15.51 4.62
N GLY A 56 -8.32 -14.64 4.93
CA GLY A 56 -9.67 -15.06 5.28
C GLY A 56 -10.36 -15.83 4.15
N VAL A 57 -10.30 -15.30 2.92
CA VAL A 57 -10.85 -15.97 1.72
C VAL A 57 -10.18 -17.34 1.50
N LEU A 58 -8.84 -17.42 1.61
CA LEU A 58 -8.13 -18.71 1.49
C LEU A 58 -8.56 -19.70 2.56
N SER A 59 -8.80 -19.22 3.80
CA SER A 59 -9.27 -20.09 4.89
C SER A 59 -10.68 -20.65 4.62
N ALA A 60 -11.56 -19.85 4.01
CA ALA A 60 -12.89 -20.29 3.61
C ALA A 60 -12.84 -21.31 2.46
N LEU A 61 -12.06 -21.04 1.41
CA LEU A 61 -11.86 -21.95 0.30
C LEU A 61 -11.26 -23.29 0.73
N ALA A 62 -10.39 -23.30 1.75
CA ALA A 62 -9.85 -24.51 2.31
C ALA A 62 -10.85 -25.29 3.19
N ASP A 63 -11.87 -24.60 3.77
CA ASP A 63 -12.93 -25.26 4.53
C ASP A 63 -13.90 -26.04 3.63
N ASP A 64 -14.06 -25.65 2.37
CA ASP A 64 -14.90 -26.39 1.39
C ASP A 64 -14.33 -27.78 1.05
N GLY A 65 -13.03 -28.00 1.33
CA GLY A 65 -12.37 -29.30 1.14
C GLY A 65 -11.93 -29.60 -0.30
N ASP A 66 -12.39 -28.85 -1.28
CA ASP A 66 -12.03 -29.03 -2.70
C ASP A 66 -10.65 -28.44 -3.02
N HIS A 67 -10.25 -27.37 -2.29
CA HIS A 67 -9.00 -26.66 -2.52
C HIS A 67 -7.93 -27.08 -1.51
N LYS A 68 -6.81 -27.59 -2.02
CA LYS A 68 -5.69 -28.04 -1.20
C LYS A 68 -4.41 -27.22 -1.42
N VAL A 69 -4.22 -26.70 -2.63
CA VAL A 69 -2.98 -26.02 -3.02
C VAL A 69 -3.27 -24.55 -3.30
N PHE A 70 -2.54 -23.70 -2.59
CA PHE A 70 -2.65 -22.24 -2.64
C PHE A 70 -1.30 -21.67 -2.98
N LEU A 71 -1.24 -20.76 -3.96
CA LEU A 71 -0.05 -20.02 -4.37
C LEU A 71 -0.25 -18.54 -4.13
N TYR A 72 0.58 -17.92 -3.29
CA TYR A 72 0.56 -16.50 -3.03
C TYR A 72 1.75 -15.81 -3.69
N LEU A 73 1.48 -14.93 -4.64
CA LEU A 73 2.47 -14.18 -5.41
C LEU A 73 2.68 -12.80 -4.79
N THR A 74 3.87 -12.55 -4.25
CA THR A 74 4.27 -11.21 -3.80
C THR A 74 5.00 -10.45 -4.91
N THR A 75 5.22 -9.15 -4.73
CA THR A 75 6.15 -8.40 -5.58
C THR A 75 7.58 -8.97 -5.49
N ASP A 76 8.48 -8.55 -6.37
CA ASP A 76 9.88 -9.01 -6.36
C ASP A 76 10.71 -8.32 -5.25
N SER A 77 10.27 -8.50 -3.99
CA SER A 77 10.92 -8.01 -2.78
C SER A 77 11.04 -9.14 -1.76
N VAL A 78 12.24 -9.34 -1.22
CA VAL A 78 12.51 -10.35 -0.19
C VAL A 78 11.77 -10.01 1.09
N ASP A 79 11.85 -8.75 1.53
CA ASP A 79 11.22 -8.29 2.77
C ASP A 79 9.69 -8.50 2.77
N LEU A 80 9.03 -8.19 1.65
CA LEU A 80 7.58 -8.38 1.51
C LEU A 80 7.21 -9.86 1.49
N GLN A 81 8.01 -10.69 0.85
CA GLN A 81 7.80 -12.14 0.86
C GLN A 81 7.93 -12.68 2.28
N ASP A 82 9.02 -12.35 2.99
CA ASP A 82 9.27 -12.79 4.36
C ASP A 82 8.17 -12.31 5.32
N GLN A 83 7.73 -11.06 5.17
CA GLN A 83 6.61 -10.51 5.94
C GLN A 83 5.33 -11.31 5.69
N THR A 84 5.04 -11.64 4.43
CA THR A 84 3.85 -12.41 4.06
C THR A 84 3.94 -13.84 4.61
N VAL A 85 5.10 -14.50 4.50
CA VAL A 85 5.33 -15.85 5.09
C VAL A 85 5.15 -15.81 6.61
N LYS A 86 5.75 -14.84 7.30
CA LYS A 86 5.60 -14.69 8.75
C LYS A 86 4.14 -14.48 9.16
N ARG A 87 3.42 -13.60 8.46
CA ARG A 87 1.98 -13.35 8.72
C ARG A 87 1.14 -14.60 8.46
N ALA A 88 1.38 -15.31 7.36
CA ALA A 88 0.66 -16.54 7.05
C ALA A 88 0.92 -17.61 8.11
N LYS A 89 2.17 -17.85 8.50
CA LYS A 89 2.53 -18.82 9.57
C LYS A 89 1.93 -18.45 10.93
N ALA A 90 1.85 -17.17 11.24
CA ALA A 90 1.26 -16.69 12.50
C ALA A 90 -0.26 -16.92 12.54
N ASN A 91 -0.96 -16.70 11.43
CA ASN A 91 -2.43 -16.63 11.40
C ASN A 91 -3.12 -17.88 10.81
N LEU A 92 -2.46 -18.61 9.91
CA LEU A 92 -3.03 -19.81 9.27
C LEU A 92 -2.54 -21.10 9.93
N LYS A 93 -2.98 -21.37 11.18
CA LYS A 93 -2.49 -22.49 11.99
C LYS A 93 -2.74 -23.88 11.39
N ASN A 94 -3.75 -24.02 10.54
CA ASN A 94 -4.13 -25.28 9.91
C ASN A 94 -3.52 -25.47 8.51
N PHE A 95 -2.70 -24.49 8.05
CA PHE A 95 -2.01 -24.58 6.77
C PHE A 95 -0.54 -24.99 6.96
N ILE A 96 -0.01 -25.71 5.99
CA ILE A 96 1.44 -25.84 5.82
C ILE A 96 1.89 -24.67 4.96
N VAL A 97 2.65 -23.73 5.55
CA VAL A 97 3.11 -22.53 4.85
C VAL A 97 4.56 -22.72 4.42
N LEU A 98 4.77 -22.68 3.11
CA LEU A 98 6.06 -22.82 2.44
C LEU A 98 6.49 -21.49 1.83
N SER A 99 7.81 -21.28 1.71
CA SER A 99 8.43 -20.18 0.96
C SER A 99 8.89 -20.66 -0.42
N GLU A 100 9.40 -19.76 -1.23
CA GLU A 100 9.95 -20.11 -2.56
C GLU A 100 11.14 -21.06 -2.51
N ALA A 101 11.84 -21.17 -1.37
CA ALA A 101 13.00 -22.03 -1.18
C ALA A 101 12.60 -23.49 -0.87
N ASP A 102 11.33 -23.74 -0.51
CA ASP A 102 10.85 -25.04 -0.02
C ASP A 102 10.32 -25.94 -1.16
N ASP A 103 10.74 -25.71 -2.41
CA ASP A 103 10.31 -26.47 -3.58
C ASP A 103 10.59 -27.97 -3.48
N ARG A 104 11.66 -28.37 -2.79
CA ARG A 104 11.99 -29.79 -2.55
C ARG A 104 11.04 -30.44 -1.57
N SER A 105 10.65 -29.73 -0.52
CA SER A 105 9.73 -30.22 0.51
C SER A 105 8.28 -30.28 0.04
N PHE A 106 7.92 -29.53 -1.01
CA PHE A 106 6.54 -29.42 -1.48
C PHE A 106 5.90 -30.78 -1.77
N MET A 107 6.64 -31.69 -2.41
CA MET A 107 6.13 -33.00 -2.75
C MET A 107 5.90 -33.92 -1.54
N GLU A 108 6.67 -33.75 -0.48
CA GLU A 108 6.50 -34.50 0.77
C GLU A 108 5.24 -34.03 1.50
N VAL A 109 5.05 -32.67 1.59
CA VAL A 109 3.89 -32.11 2.28
C VAL A 109 2.58 -32.30 1.50
N MET A 110 2.63 -32.53 0.18
CA MET A 110 1.44 -32.91 -0.61
C MET A 110 0.74 -34.15 -0.13
N LYS A 111 1.44 -35.01 0.62
CA LYS A 111 0.88 -36.23 1.23
C LYS A 111 0.08 -35.94 2.50
N ALA A 112 0.29 -34.79 3.12
CA ALA A 112 -0.45 -34.35 4.30
C ALA A 112 -1.91 -34.00 3.93
N GLU A 113 -2.82 -34.07 4.89
CA GLU A 113 -4.23 -33.68 4.71
C GLU A 113 -4.41 -32.15 4.73
N ASN A 114 -3.49 -31.44 5.37
CA ASN A 114 -3.56 -29.99 5.52
C ASN A 114 -3.44 -29.26 4.18
N PRO A 115 -4.14 -28.14 4.00
CA PRO A 115 -3.93 -27.26 2.86
C PRO A 115 -2.53 -26.65 2.90
N ILE A 116 -1.98 -26.43 1.71
CA ILE A 116 -0.60 -25.95 1.52
C ILE A 116 -0.67 -24.56 0.90
N LEU A 117 -0.07 -23.58 1.58
CA LEU A 117 0.13 -22.24 1.06
C LEU A 117 1.61 -22.04 0.70
N VAL A 118 1.88 -21.80 -0.58
CA VAL A 118 3.23 -21.47 -1.06
C VAL A 118 3.31 -19.98 -1.35
N VAL A 119 4.25 -19.28 -0.71
CA VAL A 119 4.47 -17.83 -0.91
C VAL A 119 5.73 -17.62 -1.73
N ILE A 120 5.59 -17.08 -2.93
CA ILE A 120 6.69 -16.85 -3.87
C ILE A 120 6.69 -15.43 -4.44
N LYS A 121 7.84 -14.97 -4.89
CA LYS A 121 7.99 -13.67 -5.57
C LYS A 121 7.60 -13.75 -7.05
N LYS A 122 7.07 -12.66 -7.60
CA LYS A 122 6.85 -12.47 -9.04
C LYS A 122 8.17 -12.18 -9.77
N ASN A 123 9.09 -13.13 -9.69
CA ASN A 123 10.38 -13.14 -10.36
C ASN A 123 10.40 -14.24 -11.42
N ALA A 124 10.87 -13.95 -12.62
CA ALA A 124 10.85 -14.89 -13.75
C ALA A 124 11.57 -16.22 -13.45
N ARG A 125 12.69 -16.19 -12.70
CA ARG A 125 13.45 -17.38 -12.32
C ARG A 125 12.66 -18.24 -11.34
N VAL A 126 12.04 -17.62 -10.35
CA VAL A 126 11.23 -18.29 -9.33
C VAL A 126 10.00 -18.91 -9.98
N LEU A 127 9.23 -18.12 -10.73
CA LEU A 127 8.03 -18.57 -11.44
C LEU A 127 8.33 -19.71 -12.39
N LYS A 128 9.43 -19.67 -13.15
CA LYS A 128 9.84 -20.77 -14.05
C LYS A 128 10.11 -22.06 -13.30
N ARG A 129 10.76 -21.98 -12.13
CA ARG A 129 11.04 -23.12 -11.28
C ARG A 129 9.73 -23.77 -10.78
N TRP A 130 8.83 -23.00 -10.23
CA TRP A 130 7.55 -23.48 -9.71
C TRP A 130 6.61 -23.95 -10.82
N ARG A 131 6.57 -23.26 -11.99
CA ARG A 131 5.85 -23.76 -13.16
C ARG A 131 6.33 -25.15 -13.58
N ASN A 132 7.65 -25.37 -13.64
CA ASN A 132 8.21 -26.68 -14.01
C ASN A 132 7.86 -27.74 -12.98
N LEU A 133 7.87 -27.40 -11.68
CA LEU A 133 7.45 -28.30 -10.61
C LEU A 133 5.98 -28.71 -10.79
N PHE A 134 5.06 -27.76 -10.99
CA PHE A 134 3.65 -28.05 -11.20
C PHE A 134 3.41 -28.89 -12.48
N ALA A 135 4.06 -28.54 -13.58
CA ALA A 135 3.90 -29.28 -14.83
C ALA A 135 4.43 -30.71 -14.78
N SER A 136 5.48 -30.96 -13.97
CA SER A 136 6.10 -32.31 -13.86
C SER A 136 5.31 -33.28 -13.00
N GLN A 137 4.33 -32.81 -12.21
CA GLN A 137 3.63 -33.60 -11.21
C GLN A 137 2.23 -34.01 -11.69
N SER A 138 2.08 -35.27 -12.05
CA SER A 138 0.77 -35.82 -12.42
C SER A 138 -0.26 -35.74 -11.29
N SER A 139 0.19 -35.80 -10.03
CA SER A 139 -0.67 -35.66 -8.85
C SER A 139 -1.32 -34.29 -8.71
N LEU A 140 -0.65 -33.20 -9.18
CA LEU A 140 -1.22 -31.83 -9.13
C LEU A 140 -2.30 -31.62 -10.20
N LYS A 141 -2.30 -32.36 -11.28
CA LYS A 141 -3.34 -32.28 -12.32
C LYS A 141 -4.73 -32.63 -11.81
N GLY A 142 -4.84 -33.33 -10.67
CA GLY A 142 -6.11 -33.67 -10.03
C GLY A 142 -6.60 -32.67 -8.99
N TYR A 143 -5.81 -31.65 -8.63
CA TYR A 143 -6.17 -30.68 -7.60
C TYR A 143 -6.43 -29.30 -8.20
N PRO A 144 -7.52 -28.59 -7.78
CA PRO A 144 -7.71 -27.20 -8.05
C PRO A 144 -6.58 -26.36 -7.43
N LEU A 145 -6.14 -25.32 -8.13
CA LEU A 145 -5.11 -24.39 -7.68
C LEU A 145 -5.73 -23.00 -7.43
N VAL A 146 -5.59 -22.49 -6.21
CA VAL A 146 -5.92 -21.10 -5.92
C VAL A 146 -4.66 -20.25 -6.01
N ILE A 147 -4.67 -19.20 -6.83
CA ILE A 147 -3.55 -18.29 -7.01
C ILE A 147 -3.97 -16.90 -6.55
N VAL A 148 -3.27 -16.35 -5.58
CA VAL A 148 -3.39 -14.94 -5.19
C VAL A 148 -2.26 -14.15 -5.83
N ASP A 149 -2.61 -13.14 -6.59
CA ASP A 149 -1.67 -12.19 -7.20
C ASP A 149 -1.75 -10.86 -6.45
N ASP A 150 -0.88 -10.68 -5.44
CA ASP A 150 -0.83 -9.45 -4.65
C ASP A 150 -0.13 -8.33 -5.43
N GLU A 151 -0.68 -7.10 -5.36
CA GLU A 151 -0.30 -5.98 -6.22
C GLU A 151 -0.34 -6.40 -7.71
N ALA A 152 -1.47 -6.95 -8.14
CA ALA A 152 -1.66 -7.52 -9.48
C ALA A 152 -1.45 -6.48 -10.60
N ASP A 153 -1.64 -5.20 -10.30
CA ASP A 153 -1.40 -4.07 -11.21
C ASP A 153 0.10 -3.81 -11.49
N ALA A 154 1.03 -4.42 -10.74
CA ALA A 154 2.45 -4.09 -10.81
C ALA A 154 3.21 -4.86 -11.91
N ALA A 155 3.42 -6.16 -11.75
CA ALA A 155 4.32 -6.96 -12.58
C ALA A 155 3.63 -8.03 -13.43
N SER A 156 2.39 -8.37 -13.11
CA SER A 156 1.65 -9.47 -13.72
C SER A 156 1.08 -9.13 -15.10
N LEU A 157 0.88 -7.85 -15.34
CA LEU A 157 0.32 -7.34 -16.58
C LEU A 157 1.24 -7.55 -17.79
N ASN A 158 0.64 -7.67 -18.96
CA ASN A 158 1.40 -7.68 -20.20
C ASN A 158 1.92 -6.28 -20.52
N THR A 159 3.21 -6.05 -20.33
CA THR A 159 3.89 -4.78 -20.65
C THR A 159 4.23 -4.61 -22.15
N ASN A 160 3.83 -5.53 -22.98
CA ASN A 160 3.98 -5.48 -24.44
C ASN A 160 2.63 -5.31 -25.15
N SER A 161 1.57 -4.91 -24.46
CA SER A 161 0.23 -4.73 -25.03
C SER A 161 0.17 -3.67 -26.14
N ASP A 162 1.09 -2.68 -26.10
CA ASP A 162 1.27 -1.66 -27.15
C ASP A 162 2.10 -2.15 -28.36
N LYS A 163 2.57 -3.40 -28.35
CA LYS A 163 3.48 -3.98 -29.36
C LYS A 163 2.94 -5.30 -29.90
N PRO A 164 1.95 -5.27 -30.81
CA PRO A 164 1.27 -6.50 -31.28
C PRO A 164 2.20 -7.53 -31.93
N ALA A 165 3.40 -7.11 -32.39
CA ALA A 165 4.43 -8.02 -32.93
C ALA A 165 5.28 -8.70 -31.85
N LYS A 166 5.15 -8.33 -30.57
CA LYS A 166 5.87 -8.93 -29.46
C LYS A 166 4.97 -9.86 -28.64
N ASP A 167 5.57 -10.95 -28.25
CA ASP A 167 4.95 -11.85 -27.27
C ASP A 167 4.64 -11.15 -25.94
N ALA A 168 3.68 -11.68 -25.20
CA ALA A 168 3.39 -11.26 -23.83
C ALA A 168 4.64 -11.26 -22.94
N SER A 169 4.66 -10.40 -21.93
CA SER A 169 5.81 -10.30 -21.01
C SER A 169 6.09 -11.64 -20.32
N THR A 170 7.35 -11.90 -19.99
CA THR A 170 7.79 -13.18 -19.41
C THR A 170 7.00 -13.56 -18.16
N ILE A 171 6.75 -12.63 -17.25
CA ILE A 171 5.95 -12.88 -16.03
C ILE A 171 4.53 -13.28 -16.40
N ASN A 172 3.88 -12.54 -17.30
CA ASN A 172 2.52 -12.81 -17.75
C ASN A 172 2.39 -14.20 -18.37
N LYS A 173 3.32 -14.60 -19.25
CA LYS A 173 3.36 -15.94 -19.85
C LYS A 173 3.50 -17.03 -18.80
N LEU A 174 4.43 -16.87 -17.85
CA LEU A 174 4.66 -17.87 -16.80
C LEU A 174 3.44 -18.03 -15.89
N LEU A 175 2.74 -16.95 -15.58
CA LEU A 175 1.50 -17.00 -14.79
C LEU A 175 0.38 -17.73 -15.57
N ASN A 176 0.24 -17.47 -16.87
CA ASN A 176 -0.70 -18.23 -17.69
C ASN A 176 -0.35 -19.72 -17.75
N ASP A 177 0.92 -20.07 -17.91
CA ASP A 177 1.37 -21.47 -17.87
C ASP A 177 1.01 -22.15 -16.53
N ILE A 178 1.19 -21.45 -15.40
CA ILE A 178 0.83 -21.94 -14.06
C ILE A 178 -0.68 -22.13 -13.94
N LYS A 179 -1.49 -21.16 -14.34
CA LYS A 179 -2.96 -21.24 -14.34
C LYS A 179 -3.45 -22.47 -15.08
N ASN A 180 -2.83 -22.78 -16.22
CA ASN A 180 -3.22 -23.89 -17.10
C ASN A 180 -2.55 -25.23 -16.73
N SER A 181 -1.75 -25.30 -15.68
CA SER A 181 -1.04 -26.52 -15.29
C SER A 181 -1.87 -27.49 -14.43
N CYS A 182 -3.03 -27.05 -13.93
CA CYS A 182 -3.91 -27.79 -13.02
C CYS A 182 -5.25 -28.11 -13.67
N CYS A 183 -6.07 -28.96 -13.04
CA CYS A 183 -7.40 -29.30 -13.55
C CYS A 183 -8.36 -28.11 -13.54
N GLN A 184 -8.21 -27.24 -12.54
CA GLN A 184 -8.97 -26.01 -12.38
C GLN A 184 -8.14 -24.99 -11.63
N SER A 185 -8.26 -23.71 -11.96
CA SER A 185 -7.59 -22.64 -11.25
C SER A 185 -8.54 -21.48 -10.93
N LEU A 186 -8.43 -20.97 -9.68
CA LEU A 186 -9.02 -19.71 -9.26
C LEU A 186 -7.91 -18.67 -9.09
N PHE A 187 -7.91 -17.65 -9.94
CA PHE A 187 -6.90 -16.60 -9.94
C PHE A 187 -7.48 -15.32 -9.33
N ILE A 188 -7.05 -15.00 -8.10
CA ILE A 188 -7.50 -13.85 -7.32
C ILE A 188 -6.52 -12.70 -7.52
N GLN A 189 -6.88 -11.72 -8.30
CA GLN A 189 -6.13 -10.48 -8.46
C GLN A 189 -6.42 -9.56 -7.27
N LEU A 190 -5.40 -9.21 -6.50
CA LEU A 190 -5.52 -8.37 -5.32
C LEU A 190 -4.83 -7.03 -5.55
N THR A 191 -5.55 -5.92 -5.45
CA THR A 191 -4.97 -4.58 -5.64
C THR A 191 -5.76 -3.49 -4.93
N ALA A 192 -5.13 -2.32 -4.77
CA ALA A 192 -5.77 -1.06 -4.39
C ALA A 192 -5.88 -0.07 -5.56
N THR A 193 -5.26 -0.40 -6.72
CA THR A 193 -5.16 0.46 -7.90
C THR A 193 -5.52 -0.34 -9.15
N PRO A 194 -6.83 -0.61 -9.37
CA PRO A 194 -7.29 -1.54 -10.40
C PRO A 194 -7.23 -0.99 -11.82
N GLN A 195 -6.85 0.28 -12.02
CA GLN A 195 -6.94 0.99 -13.29
C GLN A 195 -6.28 0.24 -14.45
N SER A 196 -5.06 -0.24 -14.21
CA SER A 196 -4.29 -0.97 -15.24
C SER A 196 -4.89 -2.34 -15.56
N LEU A 197 -5.47 -3.02 -14.55
CA LEU A 197 -6.16 -4.29 -14.72
C LEU A 197 -7.45 -4.08 -15.53
N LEU A 198 -8.27 -3.10 -15.15
CA LEU A 198 -9.54 -2.81 -15.82
C LEU A 198 -9.36 -2.40 -17.29
N LEU A 199 -8.33 -1.58 -17.56
CA LEU A 199 -8.07 -1.06 -18.91
C LEU A 199 -7.36 -2.07 -19.85
N GLN A 200 -6.71 -3.11 -19.31
CA GLN A 200 -6.06 -4.15 -20.09
C GLN A 200 -6.99 -5.34 -20.41
N HIS A 201 -8.00 -5.55 -19.58
CA HIS A 201 -8.81 -6.78 -19.62
C HIS A 201 -9.75 -6.90 -20.83
N GLU A 202 -10.15 -5.81 -21.46
CA GLU A 202 -11.13 -5.84 -22.58
C GLU A 202 -10.74 -6.78 -23.73
N GLU A 203 -9.45 -7.17 -23.82
CA GLU A 203 -8.94 -8.06 -24.87
C GLU A 203 -8.05 -9.20 -24.34
N SER A 204 -8.12 -9.53 -23.03
CA SER A 204 -7.28 -10.56 -22.43
C SER A 204 -8.10 -11.63 -21.72
N ASP A 205 -7.56 -12.87 -21.71
CA ASP A 205 -8.08 -14.00 -20.90
C ASP A 205 -7.97 -13.77 -19.39
N TRP A 206 -7.72 -12.51 -18.94
CA TRP A 206 -7.54 -12.12 -17.56
C TRP A 206 -8.70 -11.30 -17.01
N GLN A 207 -9.76 -11.14 -17.80
CA GLN A 207 -10.96 -10.44 -17.37
C GLN A 207 -11.56 -11.13 -16.13
N PRO A 208 -11.84 -10.39 -15.04
CA PRO A 208 -12.44 -10.97 -13.86
C PRO A 208 -13.91 -11.33 -14.10
N GLU A 209 -14.33 -12.51 -13.66
CA GLU A 209 -15.74 -12.94 -13.67
C GLU A 209 -16.59 -12.03 -12.77
N PHE A 210 -16.00 -11.60 -11.66
CA PHE A 210 -16.58 -10.60 -10.79
C PHE A 210 -15.52 -9.77 -10.10
N ILE A 211 -15.93 -8.58 -9.64
CA ILE A 211 -15.15 -7.70 -8.81
C ILE A 211 -15.79 -7.65 -7.44
N HIS A 212 -15.01 -7.95 -6.40
CA HIS A 212 -15.43 -7.80 -5.02
C HIS A 212 -14.64 -6.69 -4.35
N PHE A 213 -15.32 -5.59 -4.01
CA PHE A 213 -14.73 -4.55 -3.17
C PHE A 213 -15.01 -4.85 -1.71
N PHE A 214 -13.99 -4.89 -0.87
CA PHE A 214 -14.15 -5.02 0.56
C PHE A 214 -14.02 -3.67 1.26
N GLU A 215 -14.88 -3.46 2.25
CA GLU A 215 -14.84 -2.27 3.09
C GLU A 215 -13.71 -2.37 4.11
N ALA A 216 -12.97 -1.27 4.27
CA ALA A 216 -12.04 -1.15 5.38
C ALA A 216 -12.81 -1.03 6.70
N GLY A 217 -12.20 -1.46 7.81
CA GLY A 217 -12.80 -1.33 9.14
C GLY A 217 -12.98 0.14 9.57
N GLU A 218 -13.83 0.39 10.56
CA GLU A 218 -14.27 1.73 10.98
C GLU A 218 -13.13 2.70 11.36
N LYS A 219 -12.04 2.18 11.91
CA LYS A 219 -10.88 3.01 12.31
C LYS A 219 -9.97 3.39 11.15
N TYR A 220 -10.27 2.91 9.93
CA TYR A 220 -9.45 3.21 8.77
C TYR A 220 -9.50 4.69 8.41
N ILE A 221 -8.33 5.28 8.25
CA ILE A 221 -8.14 6.61 7.69
C ILE A 221 -7.83 6.45 6.20
N GLY A 222 -8.70 6.93 5.34
CA GLY A 222 -8.58 6.79 3.89
C GLY A 222 -8.75 8.10 3.15
N GLY A 223 -8.85 7.99 1.81
CA GLY A 223 -8.90 9.14 0.92
C GLY A 223 -10.01 10.13 1.21
N ASN A 224 -11.19 9.66 1.57
CA ASN A 224 -12.34 10.53 1.86
C ASN A 224 -12.15 11.42 3.09
N PHE A 225 -11.29 11.01 4.03
CA PHE A 225 -10.93 11.86 5.16
C PHE A 225 -9.73 12.76 4.84
N VAL A 226 -8.69 12.22 4.18
CA VAL A 226 -7.43 12.94 3.95
C VAL A 226 -7.56 13.93 2.79
N PHE A 227 -8.16 13.51 1.67
CA PHE A 227 -8.25 14.28 0.42
C PHE A 227 -9.71 14.67 0.13
N SER A 228 -10.34 15.33 1.12
CA SER A 228 -11.69 15.84 1.03
C SER A 228 -11.73 17.24 0.40
N ASP A 229 -12.90 17.64 -0.09
CA ASP A 229 -13.17 19.02 -0.48
C ASP A 229 -14.45 19.47 0.25
N PRO A 230 -14.36 20.43 1.18
CA PRO A 230 -13.18 21.22 1.59
C PRO A 230 -12.08 20.38 2.28
N PRO A 231 -10.83 20.89 2.32
CA PRO A 231 -9.69 20.18 2.90
C PRO A 231 -9.90 19.76 4.36
N SER A 232 -9.45 18.56 4.69
CA SER A 232 -9.45 18.05 6.06
C SER A 232 -8.62 18.92 6.99
N TYR A 233 -9.00 18.98 8.25
CA TYR A 233 -8.31 19.78 9.30
C TYR A 233 -6.84 19.33 9.54
N ILE A 234 -6.43 18.18 9.03
CA ILE A 234 -5.05 17.71 9.15
C ILE A 234 -4.11 18.34 8.12
N VAL A 235 -4.64 18.97 7.08
CA VAL A 235 -3.86 19.49 5.94
C VAL A 235 -3.24 20.84 6.29
N ARG A 236 -1.96 20.97 5.96
CA ARG A 236 -1.18 22.24 5.99
C ARG A 236 -0.62 22.48 4.61
N PHE A 237 -1.09 23.53 3.96
CA PHE A 237 -0.55 23.93 2.67
C PHE A 237 0.81 24.57 2.85
N ILE A 238 1.75 24.14 2.03
CA ILE A 238 3.12 24.66 1.94
C ILE A 238 3.41 25.10 0.51
N ASP A 239 4.45 25.86 0.33
CA ASP A 239 4.98 26.21 -0.99
C ASP A 239 5.66 24.99 -1.65
N SER A 240 6.04 25.12 -2.91
CA SER A 240 6.82 24.10 -3.61
C SER A 240 8.30 24.24 -3.21
N GLU A 241 8.72 23.52 -2.19
CA GLU A 241 10.04 23.65 -1.54
C GLU A 241 11.08 22.65 -2.05
N LEU A 242 10.80 21.92 -3.12
CA LEU A 242 11.69 20.83 -3.57
C LEU A 242 13.09 21.36 -3.96
N ASP A 243 13.17 22.51 -4.61
CA ASP A 243 14.44 23.08 -5.05
C ASP A 243 15.19 23.74 -3.88
N ASP A 244 14.50 24.41 -2.95
CA ASP A 244 15.09 24.97 -1.74
C ASP A 244 15.69 23.88 -0.84
N MET A 245 14.99 22.76 -0.73
CA MET A 245 15.48 21.61 0.07
C MET A 245 16.64 20.85 -0.59
N LYS A 246 16.89 21.02 -1.89
CA LYS A 246 18.05 20.48 -2.59
C LYS A 246 19.30 21.37 -2.51
N ASP A 247 19.12 22.64 -2.31
CA ASP A 247 20.22 23.58 -2.16
C ASP A 247 20.94 23.33 -0.83
N GLU A 248 22.09 22.67 -0.87
CA GLU A 248 22.85 22.28 0.34
C GLU A 248 23.35 23.51 1.13
N SER A 249 23.43 24.69 0.52
CA SER A 249 23.93 25.92 1.14
C SER A 249 22.85 26.71 1.90
N GLY A 250 21.58 26.48 1.60
CA GLY A 250 20.46 27.18 2.19
C GLY A 250 19.96 26.61 3.51
N GLU A 251 19.18 27.38 4.23
CA GLU A 251 18.44 26.92 5.41
C GLU A 251 17.38 25.89 5.04
N ILE A 252 16.83 25.18 6.04
CA ILE A 252 15.69 24.32 5.85
C ILE A 252 14.46 25.13 5.43
N ALA A 253 13.72 24.65 4.42
CA ALA A 253 12.53 25.34 3.94
C ALA A 253 11.44 25.41 5.04
N GLU A 254 10.64 26.48 5.03
CA GLU A 254 9.72 26.76 6.14
C GLU A 254 8.66 25.69 6.37
N GLY A 255 8.05 25.13 5.32
CA GLY A 255 7.08 24.06 5.46
C GLY A 255 7.70 22.77 5.98
N ALA A 256 8.93 22.44 5.57
CA ALA A 256 9.68 21.29 6.11
C ALA A 256 10.01 21.52 7.60
N LYS A 257 10.39 22.74 7.98
CA LYS A 257 10.64 23.13 9.37
C LYS A 257 9.38 23.00 10.22
N GLN A 258 8.25 23.53 9.77
CA GLN A 258 6.97 23.40 10.47
C GLN A 258 6.53 21.96 10.63
N ALA A 259 6.73 21.11 9.61
CA ALA A 259 6.45 19.68 9.69
C ALA A 259 7.31 18.98 10.75
N LEU A 260 8.60 19.33 10.83
CA LEU A 260 9.51 18.79 11.84
C LEU A 260 9.13 19.24 13.25
N LEU A 261 8.86 20.52 13.46
CA LEU A 261 8.44 21.03 14.77
C LEU A 261 7.14 20.39 15.25
N SER A 262 6.16 20.24 14.36
CA SER A 262 4.90 19.54 14.65
C SER A 262 5.14 18.04 15.00
N PHE A 263 6.02 17.37 14.28
CA PHE A 263 6.40 15.99 14.57
C PHE A 263 7.09 15.84 15.93
N LEU A 264 8.02 16.74 16.27
CA LEU A 264 8.74 16.70 17.54
C LEU A 264 7.80 16.87 18.73
N ILE A 265 6.81 17.78 18.65
CA ILE A 265 5.75 17.92 19.65
C ILE A 265 4.93 16.62 19.75
N THR A 266 4.57 16.04 18.60
CA THR A 266 3.84 14.77 18.56
C THR A 266 4.64 13.64 19.24
N CYS A 267 5.96 13.59 19.04
CA CYS A 267 6.83 12.62 19.73
C CYS A 267 6.82 12.83 21.24
N ALA A 268 6.88 14.07 21.72
CA ALA A 268 6.81 14.39 23.14
C ALA A 268 5.46 13.95 23.76
N GLU A 269 4.34 14.26 23.08
CA GLU A 269 3.01 13.82 23.50
C GLU A 269 2.90 12.28 23.55
N PHE A 270 3.42 11.58 22.53
CA PHE A 270 3.44 10.12 22.52
C PHE A 270 4.27 9.57 23.69
N ALA A 271 5.43 10.16 23.95
CA ALA A 271 6.29 9.73 25.06
C ALA A 271 5.66 10.00 26.44
N LEU A 272 4.92 11.09 26.62
CA LEU A 272 4.14 11.37 27.82
C LEU A 272 2.96 10.41 28.01
N CYS A 273 2.41 9.89 26.90
CA CYS A 273 1.37 8.86 26.90
C CYS A 273 1.93 7.42 26.94
N ASP A 274 3.18 7.20 27.31
CA ASP A 274 3.86 5.89 27.33
C ASP A 274 3.85 5.15 25.98
N LYS A 275 3.76 5.88 24.88
CA LYS A 275 3.85 5.33 23.52
C LYS A 275 5.27 5.49 23.00
N ALA A 276 5.93 4.37 22.74
CA ALA A 276 7.35 4.34 22.37
C ALA A 276 7.63 4.43 20.86
N ASN A 277 6.63 4.71 20.03
CA ASN A 277 6.76 4.74 18.57
C ASN A 277 5.91 5.85 17.93
N CYS A 278 6.56 6.67 17.12
CA CYS A 278 5.92 7.65 16.24
C CYS A 278 6.78 7.88 15.01
N ASN A 279 6.17 7.90 13.83
CA ASN A 279 6.88 8.01 12.57
C ASN A 279 6.43 9.23 11.76
N PHE A 280 7.40 9.84 11.06
CA PHE A 280 7.23 10.90 10.09
C PHE A 280 7.76 10.44 8.74
N ALA A 281 6.99 10.59 7.66
CA ALA A 281 7.39 10.25 6.30
C ALA A 281 7.58 11.51 5.46
N LEU A 282 8.78 11.66 4.90
CA LEU A 282 9.10 12.67 3.90
C LEU A 282 9.21 12.03 2.52
N HIS A 283 8.41 12.56 1.60
CA HIS A 283 8.38 12.07 0.21
C HIS A 283 8.82 13.17 -0.78
N PRO A 284 10.14 13.42 -0.91
CA PRO A 284 10.65 14.53 -1.72
C PRO A 284 10.51 14.27 -3.23
N SER A 285 11.06 13.16 -3.72
CA SER A 285 11.05 12.80 -5.14
C SER A 285 11.38 11.30 -5.33
N TYR A 286 11.52 10.85 -6.58
CA TYR A 286 11.99 9.49 -6.89
C TYR A 286 13.53 9.38 -6.94
N LYS A 287 14.28 10.51 -6.88
CA LYS A 287 15.73 10.53 -7.06
C LYS A 287 16.44 10.34 -5.71
N ILE A 288 17.39 9.40 -5.67
CA ILE A 288 18.17 9.07 -4.47
C ILE A 288 18.99 10.28 -3.99
N GLN A 289 19.50 11.11 -4.90
CA GLN A 289 20.25 12.32 -4.56
C GLN A 289 19.40 13.32 -3.77
N ASP A 290 18.14 13.48 -4.15
CA ASP A 290 17.21 14.37 -3.42
C ASP A 290 16.97 13.86 -2.00
N HIS A 291 16.90 12.53 -1.80
CA HIS A 291 16.75 11.95 -0.45
C HIS A 291 17.93 12.27 0.45
N GLN A 292 19.16 12.24 -0.10
CA GLN A 292 20.39 12.57 0.63
C GLN A 292 20.45 14.05 0.98
N ALA A 293 20.08 14.95 0.05
CA ALA A 293 20.04 16.40 0.29
C ALA A 293 19.05 16.75 1.40
N PHE A 294 17.83 16.20 1.34
CA PHE A 294 16.84 16.35 2.41
C PHE A 294 17.33 15.82 3.76
N SER A 295 17.97 14.65 3.77
CA SER A 295 18.51 14.07 5.00
C SER A 295 19.56 14.97 5.64
N LYS A 296 20.49 15.52 4.85
CA LYS A 296 21.53 16.43 5.36
C LYS A 296 20.91 17.67 6.01
N LYS A 297 19.95 18.32 5.35
CA LYS A 297 19.27 19.52 5.89
C LYS A 297 18.51 19.23 7.17
N ILE A 298 17.76 18.12 7.20
CA ILE A 298 17.00 17.71 8.39
C ILE A 298 17.94 17.40 9.55
N GLN A 299 19.03 16.68 9.29
CA GLN A 299 20.02 16.38 10.32
C GLN A 299 20.73 17.63 10.83
N ALA A 300 21.08 18.58 9.94
CA ALA A 300 21.65 19.87 10.34
C ALA A 300 20.69 20.61 11.27
N PHE A 301 19.42 20.77 10.88
CA PHE A 301 18.40 21.41 11.69
C PHE A 301 18.21 20.74 13.07
N LEU A 302 18.16 19.41 13.12
CA LEU A 302 18.05 18.67 14.37
C LEU A 302 19.31 18.87 15.25
N ASN A 303 20.50 18.90 14.66
CA ASN A 303 21.73 19.17 15.38
C ASN A 303 21.76 20.58 15.95
N ASP A 304 21.28 21.59 15.21
CA ASP A 304 21.18 22.96 15.69
C ASP A 304 20.23 23.04 16.90
N LEU A 305 19.08 22.36 16.85
CA LEU A 305 18.16 22.27 18.00
C LEU A 305 18.84 21.60 19.21
N VAL A 306 19.56 20.50 19.01
CA VAL A 306 20.29 19.82 20.09
C VAL A 306 21.37 20.71 20.69
N GLN A 307 22.10 21.46 19.87
CA GLN A 307 23.12 22.41 20.34
C GLN A 307 22.49 23.56 21.14
N ALA A 308 21.40 24.15 20.65
CA ALA A 308 20.69 25.20 21.35
C ALA A 308 20.18 24.74 22.73
N VAL A 309 19.59 23.52 22.80
CA VAL A 309 19.17 22.91 24.08
C VAL A 309 20.36 22.72 25.02
N ASN A 310 21.47 22.14 24.54
CA ASN A 310 22.68 21.94 25.34
C ASN A 310 23.30 23.26 25.84
N ASN A 311 23.15 24.34 25.08
CA ASN A 311 23.60 25.69 25.49
C ASN A 311 22.64 26.36 26.46
N GLY A 312 21.49 25.77 26.78
CA GLY A 312 20.45 26.35 27.62
C GLY A 312 19.65 27.47 26.95
N GLU A 313 19.61 27.50 25.63
CA GLU A 313 18.83 28.48 24.88
C GLU A 313 17.33 28.17 24.99
N ASP A 314 16.50 29.20 25.16
CA ASP A 314 15.05 29.05 25.17
C ASP A 314 14.49 28.93 23.75
N LEU A 315 14.07 27.72 23.38
CA LEU A 315 13.44 27.41 22.11
C LEU A 315 11.90 27.38 22.17
N ALA A 316 11.30 27.67 23.34
CA ALA A 316 9.84 27.57 23.54
C ALA A 316 9.04 28.34 22.48
N GLY A 317 9.52 29.55 22.11
CA GLY A 317 8.91 30.36 21.07
C GLY A 317 8.80 29.65 19.71
N SER A 318 9.81 28.88 19.33
CA SER A 318 9.84 28.16 18.04
C SER A 318 8.82 27.02 17.96
N PHE A 319 8.46 26.41 19.10
CA PHE A 319 7.50 25.30 19.15
C PHE A 319 6.06 25.74 19.41
N LYS A 320 5.85 26.96 19.88
CA LYS A 320 4.55 27.43 20.37
C LYS A 320 3.46 27.39 19.32
N GLU A 321 3.76 27.81 18.10
CA GLU A 321 2.78 27.82 16.99
C GLU A 321 2.34 26.40 16.63
N SER A 322 3.28 25.48 16.46
CA SER A 322 2.99 24.07 16.16
C SER A 322 2.22 23.39 17.28
N TYR A 323 2.51 23.72 18.54
CA TYR A 323 1.75 23.23 19.70
C TYR A 323 0.29 23.72 19.65
N LEU A 324 0.08 25.02 19.45
CA LEU A 324 -1.26 25.61 19.37
C LEU A 324 -2.06 25.03 18.18
N ASP A 325 -1.39 24.71 17.09
CA ASP A 325 -2.01 24.06 15.95
C ASP A 325 -2.47 22.63 16.28
N LEU A 326 -1.67 21.84 16.98
CA LEU A 326 -2.04 20.49 17.43
C LEU A 326 -3.13 20.54 18.51
N GLN A 327 -3.08 21.51 19.41
CA GLN A 327 -4.07 21.70 20.46
C GLN A 327 -5.48 21.96 19.91
N LYS A 328 -5.62 22.62 18.75
CA LYS A 328 -6.93 22.82 18.09
C LYS A 328 -7.66 21.50 17.79
N THR A 329 -6.91 20.43 17.50
CA THR A 329 -7.46 19.13 17.13
C THR A 329 -7.36 18.09 18.24
N LYS A 330 -6.48 18.32 19.21
CA LYS A 330 -6.32 17.52 20.43
C LYS A 330 -6.38 18.45 21.66
N PRO A 331 -7.59 18.84 22.10
CA PRO A 331 -7.74 19.75 23.25
C PRO A 331 -7.18 19.23 24.56
N ASP A 332 -7.09 17.89 24.70
CA ASP A 332 -6.53 17.15 25.83
C ASP A 332 -5.02 16.84 25.69
N ILE A 333 -4.31 17.50 24.77
CA ILE A 333 -2.83 17.43 24.70
C ILE A 333 -2.22 17.93 26.01
N HIS A 334 -1.14 17.32 26.49
CA HIS A 334 -0.45 17.77 27.70
C HIS A 334 -0.09 19.26 27.62
N HIS A 335 0.05 19.92 28.79
CA HIS A 335 0.41 21.33 28.82
C HIS A 335 1.73 21.59 28.12
N PHE A 336 1.84 22.79 27.55
CA PHE A 336 3.01 23.14 26.72
C PHE A 336 4.33 22.96 27.47
N ASP A 337 4.36 23.30 28.76
CA ASP A 337 5.58 23.16 29.58
C ASP A 337 6.01 21.71 29.73
N GLU A 338 5.07 20.77 29.93
CA GLU A 338 5.33 19.32 30.01
C GLU A 338 5.81 18.78 28.65
N ILE A 339 5.17 19.20 27.57
CA ILE A 339 5.59 18.88 26.18
C ILE A 339 7.00 19.38 25.92
N TYR A 340 7.30 20.62 26.31
CA TYR A 340 8.59 21.26 26.05
C TYR A 340 9.72 20.59 26.85
N GLU A 341 9.49 20.30 28.13
CA GLU A 341 10.43 19.53 28.97
C GLU A 341 10.70 18.15 28.37
N LYS A 342 9.66 17.44 27.98
CA LYS A 342 9.81 16.11 27.37
C LYS A 342 10.54 16.15 26.03
N LEU A 343 10.22 17.15 25.20
CA LEU A 343 10.84 17.35 23.89
C LEU A 343 12.34 17.66 24.03
N THR A 344 12.72 18.57 24.95
CA THR A 344 14.14 18.87 25.21
C THR A 344 14.89 17.62 25.65
N ALA A 345 14.31 16.81 26.55
CA ALA A 345 14.88 15.54 26.97
C ALA A 345 15.04 14.54 25.80
N LEU A 346 14.08 14.48 24.86
CA LEU A 346 14.19 13.62 23.66
C LEU A 346 15.33 14.08 22.74
N LEU A 347 15.53 15.39 22.58
CA LEU A 347 16.62 15.97 21.79
C LEU A 347 17.98 15.74 22.44
N GLU A 348 18.15 16.04 23.71
CA GLU A 348 19.38 15.81 24.48
C GLU A 348 19.84 14.35 24.42
N ASN A 349 18.91 13.42 24.58
CA ASN A 349 19.18 11.98 24.56
C ASN A 349 19.24 11.40 23.14
N LYS A 350 19.15 12.23 22.09
CA LYS A 350 19.21 11.83 20.66
C LYS A 350 18.24 10.69 20.33
N GLN A 351 17.01 10.75 20.83
CA GLN A 351 16.01 9.72 20.66
C GLN A 351 15.21 9.85 19.33
N ILE A 352 15.53 10.85 18.52
CA ILE A 352 14.94 11.08 17.20
C ILE A 352 15.91 10.57 16.13
N SER A 353 15.48 9.60 15.34
CA SER A 353 16.30 8.98 14.28
C SER A 353 15.90 9.48 12.89
N THR A 354 16.88 9.71 12.02
CA THR A 354 16.65 10.02 10.59
C THR A 354 17.10 8.86 9.73
N LEU A 355 16.19 8.31 8.92
CA LEU A 355 16.39 7.12 8.11
C LEU A 355 16.16 7.45 6.63
N VAL A 356 17.13 7.15 5.78
CA VAL A 356 16.99 7.28 4.31
C VAL A 356 16.69 5.90 3.74
N VAL A 357 15.52 5.78 3.08
CA VAL A 357 15.03 4.52 2.54
C VAL A 357 14.96 4.60 1.02
N ASN A 358 15.78 3.80 0.34
CA ASN A 358 15.81 3.70 -1.11
C ASN A 358 16.22 2.28 -1.56
N SER A 359 16.28 2.04 -2.86
CA SER A 359 16.60 0.71 -3.42
C SER A 359 18.04 0.23 -3.16
N GLN A 360 18.90 1.08 -2.61
CA GLN A 360 20.29 0.77 -2.29
C GLN A 360 20.54 0.65 -0.77
N THR A 361 19.55 0.98 0.04
CA THR A 361 19.67 0.93 1.50
C THR A 361 19.21 -0.44 1.98
N GLU A 362 20.05 -1.13 2.77
CA GLU A 362 19.60 -2.31 3.50
C GLU A 362 18.54 -1.91 4.53
N THR A 363 17.41 -2.61 4.53
CA THR A 363 16.24 -2.28 5.36
C THR A 363 16.24 -3.06 6.67
N ASP A 364 17.32 -2.96 7.44
CA ASP A 364 17.39 -3.61 8.76
C ASP A 364 17.05 -2.63 9.91
N PHE A 365 15.97 -1.84 9.74
CA PHE A 365 15.48 -0.96 10.78
C PHE A 365 14.07 -1.34 11.22
N ASP A 366 13.86 -1.35 12.53
CA ASP A 366 12.58 -1.68 13.14
C ASP A 366 11.74 -0.42 13.34
N LEU A 367 10.84 -0.15 12.38
CA LEU A 367 9.93 1.00 12.44
C LEU A 367 8.82 0.88 13.50
N GLU A 368 8.71 -0.27 14.16
CA GLU A 368 7.80 -0.45 15.30
C GLU A 368 8.34 0.16 16.60
N LYS A 369 9.57 0.69 16.59
CA LYS A 369 10.23 1.28 17.75
C LYS A 369 10.80 2.66 17.46
N GLY A 370 10.78 3.52 18.46
CA GLY A 370 11.42 4.82 18.45
C GLY A 370 10.66 5.89 17.66
N PHE A 371 11.26 7.05 17.60
CA PHE A 371 10.75 8.23 16.90
C PHE A 371 11.56 8.43 15.62
N ASN A 372 10.95 8.15 14.45
CA ASN A 372 11.72 8.07 13.22
C ASN A 372 11.23 9.08 12.17
N ILE A 373 12.19 9.74 11.54
CA ILE A 373 12.01 10.59 10.36
C ILE A 373 12.48 9.79 9.16
N ILE A 374 11.56 9.38 8.30
CA ILE A 374 11.79 8.45 7.18
C ILE A 374 11.77 9.24 5.89
N ILE A 375 12.88 9.27 5.17
CA ILE A 375 13.04 10.02 3.92
C ILE A 375 13.20 9.02 2.77
N GLY A 376 12.35 9.13 1.75
CA GLY A 376 12.48 8.25 0.58
C GLY A 376 11.47 8.50 -0.51
N GLY A 377 11.64 7.76 -1.60
CA GLY A 377 10.83 7.86 -2.80
C GLY A 377 9.89 6.67 -3.00
N ASN A 378 10.06 5.99 -4.14
CA ASN A 378 9.18 4.88 -4.54
C ASN A 378 9.15 3.70 -3.54
N VAL A 379 10.21 3.46 -2.78
CA VAL A 379 10.26 2.39 -1.76
C VAL A 379 9.27 2.70 -0.63
N ILE A 380 9.20 3.96 -0.18
CA ILE A 380 8.15 4.40 0.76
C ILE A 380 6.77 4.26 0.09
N GLY A 381 6.64 4.62 -1.18
CA GLY A 381 5.40 4.56 -1.93
C GLY A 381 4.86 3.13 -2.16
N ARG A 382 5.73 2.11 -2.24
CA ARG A 382 5.34 0.72 -2.50
C ARG A 382 6.16 -0.23 -1.63
N GLY A 383 5.49 -1.02 -0.82
CA GLY A 383 6.13 -2.14 -0.13
C GLY A 383 6.57 -1.89 1.31
N LEU A 384 6.72 -0.65 1.78
CA LEU A 384 7.05 -0.37 3.17
C LEU A 384 5.78 -0.03 3.96
N THR A 385 5.48 -0.76 5.01
CA THR A 385 4.46 -0.36 5.99
C THR A 385 5.13 0.53 7.05
N ILE A 386 4.61 1.74 7.25
CA ILE A 386 5.09 2.67 8.27
C ILE A 386 4.07 2.70 9.41
N PRO A 387 4.35 2.01 10.54
CA PRO A 387 3.45 2.00 11.69
C PRO A 387 3.43 3.36 12.38
N LYS A 388 2.32 3.69 13.05
CA LYS A 388 2.17 4.92 13.85
C LYS A 388 2.64 6.19 13.12
N LEU A 389 2.37 6.27 11.82
CA LEU A 389 2.69 7.44 10.99
C LEU A 389 1.79 8.61 11.39
N GLN A 390 2.37 9.72 11.88
CA GLN A 390 1.63 10.87 12.37
C GLN A 390 1.88 12.15 11.56
N THR A 391 3.02 12.24 10.90
CA THR A 391 3.33 13.41 10.07
C THR A 391 3.76 12.95 8.68
N VAL A 392 3.25 13.60 7.66
CA VAL A 392 3.65 13.38 6.27
C VAL A 392 4.00 14.73 5.64
N TYR A 393 5.17 14.79 5.02
CA TYR A 393 5.60 15.91 4.18
C TYR A 393 5.73 15.40 2.74
N TYR A 394 4.99 16.00 1.84
CA TYR A 394 4.93 15.58 0.45
C TYR A 394 5.25 16.77 -0.48
N SER A 395 6.42 16.76 -1.12
CA SER A 395 6.82 17.80 -2.07
C SER A 395 7.00 17.28 -3.50
N ARG A 396 6.75 15.98 -3.72
CA ARG A 396 6.90 15.37 -5.04
C ARG A 396 5.89 15.92 -6.03
N THR A 397 6.38 16.43 -7.14
CA THR A 397 5.60 16.88 -8.29
C THR A 397 5.89 16.01 -9.52
N ALA A 398 4.95 15.93 -10.46
CA ALA A 398 5.15 15.32 -11.76
C ALA A 398 4.31 16.04 -12.83
N LYS A 399 4.89 16.28 -14.00
CA LYS A 399 4.19 16.98 -15.11
C LYS A 399 2.98 16.19 -15.65
N LYS A 400 3.08 14.86 -15.70
CA LYS A 400 2.01 13.95 -16.08
C LYS A 400 2.09 12.70 -15.19
N PRO A 401 1.48 12.75 -14.01
CA PRO A 401 1.54 11.65 -13.06
C PRO A 401 0.69 10.46 -13.52
N ASN A 402 1.12 9.25 -13.14
CA ASN A 402 0.30 8.05 -13.27
C ASN A 402 -0.54 7.89 -12.00
N ALA A 403 -1.84 7.81 -12.15
CA ALA A 403 -2.80 7.76 -11.04
C ALA A 403 -2.53 6.59 -10.08
N ASP A 404 -2.32 5.38 -10.62
CA ASP A 404 -2.02 4.17 -9.87
C ASP A 404 -0.78 4.35 -8.96
N THR A 405 0.28 4.94 -9.49
CA THR A 405 1.53 5.16 -8.76
C THR A 405 1.37 6.21 -7.66
N PHE A 406 0.76 7.35 -7.98
CA PHE A 406 0.57 8.42 -7.00
C PHE A 406 -0.40 8.02 -5.89
N TRP A 407 -1.48 7.31 -6.22
CA TRP A 407 -2.44 6.84 -5.21
C TRP A 407 -1.81 5.88 -4.20
N GLN A 408 -0.90 5.03 -4.65
CA GLN A 408 -0.13 4.15 -3.75
C GLN A 408 0.84 4.90 -2.83
N HIS A 409 1.24 6.14 -3.18
CA HIS A 409 2.05 6.99 -2.31
C HIS A 409 1.25 7.59 -1.13
N SER A 410 -0.06 7.42 -1.07
CA SER A 410 -0.89 7.86 0.05
C SER A 410 -0.65 7.03 1.31
N ARG A 411 0.60 7.02 1.80
CA ARG A 411 1.01 6.25 2.99
C ARG A 411 0.43 6.77 4.29
N ILE A 412 -0.13 7.97 4.26
CA ILE A 412 -0.88 8.54 5.37
C ILE A 412 -2.12 7.70 5.74
N PHE A 413 -2.65 6.91 4.80
CA PHE A 413 -3.77 6.01 5.08
C PHE A 413 -3.39 4.90 6.06
N GLY A 414 -4.37 4.32 6.75
CA GLY A 414 -4.16 3.20 7.67
C GLY A 414 -5.03 3.26 8.91
N TYR A 415 -4.77 2.37 9.88
CA TYR A 415 -5.58 2.18 11.09
C TYR A 415 -4.94 2.74 12.36
N ASP A 416 -3.62 2.78 12.43
CA ASP A 416 -2.83 3.05 13.63
C ASP A 416 -2.42 4.51 13.77
N ARG A 417 -3.19 5.42 13.19
CA ARG A 417 -2.97 6.87 13.25
C ARG A 417 -3.88 7.51 14.29
N ASP A 418 -3.32 8.43 15.06
CA ASP A 418 -4.12 9.31 15.91
C ASP A 418 -4.59 10.50 15.05
N LYS A 419 -5.89 10.52 14.70
CA LYS A 419 -6.47 11.56 13.84
C LYS A 419 -6.26 12.97 14.39
N SER A 420 -6.22 13.13 15.71
CA SER A 420 -6.09 14.44 16.35
C SER A 420 -4.68 15.03 16.20
N LEU A 421 -3.66 14.18 16.12
CA LEU A 421 -2.25 14.57 15.96
C LEU A 421 -1.72 14.42 14.53
N LEU A 422 -2.52 13.82 13.64
CA LEU A 422 -2.12 13.59 12.24
C LEU A 422 -1.96 14.92 11.49
N ARG A 423 -0.86 15.10 10.75
CA ARG A 423 -0.61 16.27 9.90
C ARG A 423 -0.06 15.88 8.54
N LEU A 424 -0.59 16.53 7.50
CA LEU A 424 -0.14 16.42 6.12
C LEU A 424 0.31 17.79 5.60
N TYR A 425 1.61 17.92 5.38
CA TYR A 425 2.23 19.10 4.76
C TYR A 425 2.40 18.83 3.26
N ILE A 426 1.71 19.63 2.43
CA ILE A 426 1.59 19.34 1.01
C ILE A 426 1.34 20.63 0.21
N PRO A 427 1.96 20.83 -0.97
CA PRO A 427 1.61 21.93 -1.87
C PRO A 427 0.15 21.84 -2.35
N PHE A 428 -0.50 23.00 -2.48
CA PHE A 428 -1.91 23.11 -2.86
C PHE A 428 -2.25 22.36 -4.14
N ASP A 429 -1.47 22.52 -5.21
CA ASP A 429 -1.71 21.84 -6.49
C ASP A 429 -1.60 20.32 -6.37
N VAL A 430 -0.66 19.84 -5.55
CA VAL A 430 -0.47 18.40 -5.30
C VAL A 430 -1.64 17.85 -4.48
N TYR A 431 -2.13 18.59 -3.50
CA TYR A 431 -3.30 18.20 -2.72
C TYR A 431 -4.54 18.03 -3.61
N TYR A 432 -4.86 19.04 -4.43
CA TYR A 432 -6.02 18.95 -5.33
C TYR A 432 -5.87 17.87 -6.40
N PHE A 433 -4.65 17.57 -6.81
CA PHE A 433 -4.40 16.39 -7.63
C PHE A 433 -4.82 15.09 -6.91
N PHE A 434 -4.49 14.92 -5.62
CA PHE A 434 -4.94 13.78 -4.84
C PHE A 434 -6.46 13.78 -4.59
N VAL A 435 -7.10 14.93 -4.46
CA VAL A 435 -8.57 15.05 -4.41
C VAL A 435 -9.19 14.47 -5.69
N GLN A 436 -8.67 14.81 -6.85
CA GLN A 436 -9.13 14.26 -8.14
C GLN A 436 -8.91 12.74 -8.23
N LEU A 437 -7.76 12.24 -7.75
CA LEU A 437 -7.51 10.81 -7.67
C LEU A 437 -8.50 10.09 -6.75
N ASN A 438 -8.81 10.69 -5.59
CA ASN A 438 -9.79 10.15 -4.66
C ASN A 438 -11.18 10.06 -5.28
N GLN A 439 -11.62 11.12 -5.98
CA GLN A 439 -12.89 11.12 -6.69
C GLN A 439 -12.95 10.03 -7.78
N ALA A 440 -11.89 9.90 -8.59
CA ALA A 440 -11.81 8.85 -9.61
C ALA A 440 -11.83 7.44 -8.99
N ASN A 441 -11.10 7.24 -7.89
CA ASN A 441 -11.10 5.97 -7.17
C ASN A 441 -12.48 5.64 -6.58
N ASN A 442 -13.17 6.62 -6.02
CA ASN A 442 -14.53 6.45 -5.49
C ASN A 442 -15.54 6.08 -6.59
N LEU A 443 -15.39 6.63 -7.80
CA LEU A 443 -16.22 6.24 -8.95
C LEU A 443 -16.00 4.78 -9.32
N ILE A 444 -14.75 4.31 -9.36
CA ILE A 444 -14.43 2.90 -9.61
C ILE A 444 -15.03 2.00 -8.53
N ILE A 445 -14.85 2.36 -7.25
CA ILE A 445 -15.41 1.61 -6.12
C ILE A 445 -16.95 1.56 -6.20
N GLY A 446 -17.59 2.70 -6.47
CA GLY A 446 -19.05 2.77 -6.61
C GLY A 446 -19.58 1.86 -7.71
N GLN A 447 -18.89 1.80 -8.84
CA GLN A 447 -19.23 0.89 -9.94
C GLN A 447 -18.97 -0.57 -9.54
N ALA A 448 -17.84 -0.88 -8.89
CA ALA A 448 -17.51 -2.24 -8.43
C ALA A 448 -18.54 -2.82 -7.46
N LYS A 449 -19.20 -1.98 -6.65
CA LYS A 449 -20.27 -2.38 -5.76
C LYS A 449 -21.59 -2.68 -6.47
N ASN A 450 -21.88 -1.95 -7.56
CA ASN A 450 -23.20 -1.92 -8.19
C ASN A 450 -23.25 -2.64 -9.56
N SER A 451 -22.12 -2.93 -10.19
CA SER A 451 -22.05 -3.41 -11.57
C SER A 451 -21.54 -4.84 -11.66
N GLY A 452 -22.14 -5.63 -12.54
CA GLY A 452 -21.72 -7.00 -12.86
C GLY A 452 -20.54 -7.10 -13.83
N GLY A 453 -19.61 -6.12 -13.89
CA GLY A 453 -18.38 -6.34 -14.67
C GLY A 453 -17.85 -5.18 -15.51
N ASN A 454 -18.66 -4.31 -16.07
CA ASN A 454 -18.15 -3.18 -16.88
C ASN A 454 -17.92 -1.94 -16.02
N ILE A 455 -16.65 -1.65 -15.69
CA ILE A 455 -16.25 -0.47 -14.94
C ILE A 455 -15.59 0.54 -15.87
N GLN A 456 -16.12 1.76 -15.89
CA GLN A 456 -15.52 2.87 -16.59
C GLN A 456 -14.47 3.57 -15.73
N VAL A 457 -13.27 3.77 -16.28
CA VAL A 457 -12.17 4.45 -15.64
C VAL A 457 -12.07 5.87 -16.19
N ILE A 458 -12.44 6.86 -15.39
CA ILE A 458 -12.53 8.27 -15.82
C ILE A 458 -11.50 9.09 -15.04
N TYR A 459 -10.63 9.82 -15.79
CA TYR A 459 -9.62 10.71 -15.24
C TYR A 459 -9.59 12.07 -15.95
N PRO A 460 -9.15 13.13 -15.26
CA PRO A 460 -8.81 14.39 -15.91
C PRO A 460 -7.74 14.22 -17.00
N LYS A 461 -7.78 15.05 -18.05
CA LYS A 461 -6.89 14.96 -19.22
C LYS A 461 -5.39 15.02 -18.92
N ASN A 462 -5.02 15.67 -17.83
CA ASN A 462 -3.63 15.82 -17.37
C ASN A 462 -3.11 14.64 -16.54
N ILE A 463 -3.94 13.65 -16.27
CA ILE A 463 -3.61 12.46 -15.47
C ILE A 463 -3.61 11.22 -16.37
N ASN A 464 -2.53 10.42 -16.30
CA ASN A 464 -2.54 9.11 -16.90
C ASN A 464 -3.15 8.09 -15.93
N PRO A 465 -4.13 7.28 -16.34
CA PRO A 465 -4.70 6.25 -15.44
C PRO A 465 -3.62 5.30 -14.91
N THR A 466 -2.70 4.89 -15.79
CA THR A 466 -1.57 3.99 -15.49
C THR A 466 -0.44 4.22 -16.50
N ARG A 467 0.57 3.35 -16.45
CA ARG A 467 1.76 3.39 -17.33
C ARG A 467 1.38 3.16 -18.80
N LYS A 468 1.98 3.94 -19.70
CA LYS A 468 1.69 3.91 -21.15
C LYS A 468 1.86 2.53 -21.80
N ASN A 469 2.85 1.75 -21.38
CA ASN A 469 3.17 0.44 -21.94
C ASN A 469 2.18 -0.67 -21.57
N VAL A 470 1.20 -0.36 -20.75
CA VAL A 470 0.12 -1.27 -20.33
C VAL A 470 -1.19 -0.94 -21.05
N LEU A 471 -1.32 0.28 -21.57
CA LEU A 471 -2.53 0.78 -22.21
C LEU A 471 -2.48 0.59 -23.73
N LYS A 472 -3.59 0.16 -24.34
CA LYS A 472 -3.85 0.37 -25.74
C LYS A 472 -4.44 1.76 -25.94
N PHE A 473 -3.71 2.65 -26.59
CA PHE A 473 -4.13 4.04 -26.81
C PHE A 473 -5.42 4.18 -27.61
N ASP A 474 -5.74 3.21 -28.47
CA ASP A 474 -6.93 3.20 -29.30
C ASP A 474 -8.24 2.97 -28.50
N SER A 475 -8.14 2.46 -27.27
CA SER A 475 -9.27 2.26 -26.36
C SER A 475 -9.53 3.46 -25.43
N ILE A 476 -8.71 4.53 -25.50
CA ILE A 476 -8.85 5.71 -24.65
C ILE A 476 -9.67 6.78 -25.36
N ASN A 477 -10.91 6.95 -24.97
CA ASN A 477 -11.76 8.04 -25.45
C ASN A 477 -11.52 9.33 -24.64
N GLN A 478 -11.23 10.44 -25.34
CA GLN A 478 -11.19 11.76 -24.71
C GLN A 478 -12.61 12.30 -24.59
N ILE A 479 -13.09 12.47 -23.34
CA ILE A 479 -14.34 13.16 -23.06
C ILE A 479 -14.05 14.66 -23.04
N VAL A 480 -14.57 15.40 -23.98
CA VAL A 480 -14.52 16.87 -24.00
C VAL A 480 -15.75 17.37 -23.26
N GLY A 481 -15.60 18.33 -22.34
CA GLY A 481 -16.65 18.79 -21.43
C GLY A 481 -18.01 19.00 -22.10
N GLY A 482 -19.07 18.49 -21.46
CA GLY A 482 -20.44 18.45 -21.97
C GLY A 482 -21.07 17.06 -21.76
N VAL A 483 -22.30 16.88 -22.24
CA VAL A 483 -22.96 15.57 -22.22
C VAL A 483 -22.36 14.72 -23.34
N ASN A 484 -21.67 13.65 -22.98
CA ASN A 484 -21.12 12.71 -23.92
C ASN A 484 -22.02 11.47 -23.99
N TYR A 485 -22.51 11.13 -25.17
CA TYR A 485 -23.28 9.92 -25.46
C TYR A 485 -22.31 8.85 -25.95
N PHE A 486 -22.23 7.73 -25.28
CA PHE A 486 -21.49 6.56 -25.76
C PHE A 486 -22.49 5.62 -26.45
N PRO A 487 -22.22 5.13 -27.68
CA PRO A 487 -23.00 4.05 -28.22
C PRO A 487 -22.84 2.82 -27.34
N LEU A 488 -23.94 2.26 -26.88
CA LEU A 488 -23.98 0.94 -26.29
C LEU A 488 -23.64 -0.08 -27.38
N HIS A 489 -22.47 -0.72 -27.27
CA HIS A 489 -22.11 -1.88 -28.10
C HIS A 489 -22.41 -3.16 -27.35
#